data_d44a4f491d5457bb1be418cc7b39308d
#
_entry.id   d44a4f491d5457bb1be418cc7b39308d
#
_cell.length_a   1.000
_cell.length_b   1.000
_cell.length_c   1.000
_cell.angle_alpha   90.00
_cell.angle_beta   90.00
_cell.angle_gamma   90.00
#
_symmetry.space_group_name_H-M   'P 1'
#
loop_
_entity.id
_entity.type
_entity.pdbx_description
1 polymer ?
#
loop_
_entity_poly.entity_id
_entity_poly.type
_entity_poly.pdbx_seq_one_letter_code
_entity_poly.pdbx_strand_id
1 'polypeptide(L)'
;MENLTVNAVVDNLDEVTGFVLKRLDNYGCSKKTLMQIRLAVEEIFVTIASYAFDPSVGPAEVRCEVMQDPLRVVIQFLDGGRPFDPLAKEDADTSADALFSRDGGLGILLVKETMDGVSYSYENGKNILTIEKKLKDTEEACL
;
A
#
# COMPACT_ATOMS: atom_id res chain seq x y z
N MET A 1 -10.14 13.77 2.42
CA MET A 1 -9.10 12.81 1.97
C MET A 1 -8.55 13.23 0.62
N GLU A 2 -7.26 13.45 0.53
CA GLU A 2 -6.67 13.81 -0.75
C GLU A 2 -6.51 12.58 -1.63
N ASN A 3 -6.58 12.78 -2.94
CA ASN A 3 -6.49 11.66 -3.87
C ASN A 3 -5.64 11.98 -5.09
N LEU A 4 -5.15 10.92 -5.72
CA LEU A 4 -4.39 10.96 -6.96
C LEU A 4 -4.87 9.82 -7.82
N THR A 5 -5.15 10.08 -9.09
CA THR A 5 -5.50 9.04 -10.06
C THR A 5 -4.44 8.98 -11.15
N VAL A 6 -3.91 7.79 -11.38
CA VAL A 6 -2.89 7.55 -12.41
C VAL A 6 -3.21 6.25 -13.13
N ASN A 7 -2.62 6.06 -14.31
CA ASN A 7 -2.66 4.73 -14.91
C ASN A 7 -1.82 3.77 -14.08
N ALA A 8 -2.31 2.56 -13.92
CA ALA A 8 -1.65 1.54 -13.09
C ALA A 8 -0.51 0.89 -13.87
N VAL A 9 0.54 1.64 -14.05
CA VAL A 9 1.78 1.18 -14.67
C VAL A 9 2.96 1.56 -13.79
N VAL A 10 4.01 0.75 -13.84
CA VAL A 10 5.18 0.94 -12.97
C VAL A 10 5.84 2.32 -13.20
N ASP A 11 5.72 2.86 -14.41
CA ASP A 11 6.26 4.18 -14.72
C ASP A 11 5.68 5.29 -13.84
N ASN A 12 4.51 5.07 -13.26
CA ASN A 12 3.85 6.05 -12.39
C ASN A 12 4.14 5.82 -10.89
N LEU A 13 5.01 4.88 -10.58
CA LEU A 13 5.32 4.53 -9.19
C LEU A 13 5.86 5.72 -8.40
N ASP A 14 6.78 6.48 -8.99
CA ASP A 14 7.38 7.63 -8.31
C ASP A 14 6.35 8.72 -8.01
N GLU A 15 5.38 8.90 -8.89
CA GLU A 15 4.32 9.87 -8.66
C GLU A 15 3.45 9.46 -7.47
N VAL A 16 3.15 8.17 -7.37
CA VAL A 16 2.33 7.64 -6.27
C VAL A 16 3.07 7.75 -4.94
N THR A 17 4.33 7.31 -4.90
CA THR A 17 5.12 7.40 -3.67
C THR A 17 5.33 8.85 -3.24
N GLY A 18 5.62 9.74 -4.19
CA GLY A 18 5.76 11.16 -3.90
C GLY A 18 4.50 11.78 -3.35
N PHE A 19 3.35 11.41 -3.90
CA PHE A 19 2.05 11.88 -3.41
C PHE A 19 1.84 11.52 -1.93
N VAL A 20 2.13 10.28 -1.56
CA VAL A 20 1.94 9.82 -0.19
C VAL A 20 2.96 10.49 0.75
N LEU A 21 4.23 10.46 0.38
CA LEU A 21 5.29 10.96 1.26
C LEU A 21 5.17 12.47 1.51
N LYS A 22 4.69 13.21 0.53
CA LYS A 22 4.47 14.65 0.69
C LYS A 22 3.46 14.94 1.80
N ARG A 23 2.44 14.11 1.98
CA ARG A 23 1.43 14.29 3.02
C ARG A 23 2.01 14.03 4.41
N LEU A 24 3.16 13.39 4.50
CA LEU A 24 3.78 13.06 5.78
C LEU A 24 4.87 14.06 6.22
N ASP A 25 5.23 15.01 5.36
CA ASP A 25 6.35 15.92 5.58
C ASP A 25 6.29 16.68 6.90
N ASN A 26 5.10 17.06 7.34
CA ASN A 26 4.94 17.94 8.51
C ASN A 26 4.69 17.20 9.82
N TYR A 27 4.77 15.86 9.81
CA TYR A 27 4.38 15.07 10.98
C TYR A 27 5.56 14.48 11.75
N GLY A 28 6.78 14.75 11.31
CA GLY A 28 7.98 14.32 12.05
C GLY A 28 8.17 12.82 12.14
N CYS A 29 7.84 12.10 11.09
CA CYS A 29 7.99 10.66 11.06
C CYS A 29 9.47 10.26 11.07
N SER A 30 9.78 9.14 11.73
CA SER A 30 11.14 8.60 11.68
C SER A 30 11.46 8.10 10.27
N LYS A 31 12.74 7.97 9.98
CA LYS A 31 13.19 7.41 8.70
C LYS A 31 12.70 5.98 8.52
N LYS A 32 12.65 5.21 9.61
CA LYS A 32 12.15 3.83 9.58
C LYS A 32 10.68 3.80 9.19
N THR A 33 9.85 4.63 9.81
CA THR A 33 8.42 4.70 9.50
C THR A 33 8.19 5.10 8.05
N LEU A 34 8.89 6.14 7.58
CA LEU A 34 8.76 6.57 6.19
C LEU A 34 9.17 5.48 5.20
N MET A 35 10.26 4.75 5.51
CA MET A 35 10.71 3.66 4.66
C MET A 35 9.67 2.52 4.60
N GLN A 36 9.08 2.18 5.75
CA GLN A 36 8.06 1.13 5.79
C GLN A 36 6.84 1.51 4.98
N ILE A 37 6.40 2.77 5.08
CA ILE A 37 5.25 3.25 4.31
C ILE A 37 5.59 3.24 2.82
N ARG A 38 6.76 3.73 2.45
CA ARG A 38 7.19 3.77 1.05
C ARG A 38 7.21 2.38 0.44
N LEU A 39 7.80 1.41 1.13
CA LEU A 39 7.88 0.04 0.64
C LEU A 39 6.50 -0.58 0.49
N ALA A 40 5.60 -0.34 1.45
CA ALA A 40 4.23 -0.84 1.37
C ALA A 40 3.50 -0.28 0.16
N VAL A 41 3.60 1.03 -0.06
CA VAL A 41 2.98 1.70 -1.21
C VAL A 41 3.52 1.12 -2.53
N GLU A 42 4.84 0.97 -2.62
CA GLU A 42 5.48 0.42 -3.82
C GLU A 42 4.99 -1.00 -4.11
N GLU A 43 4.97 -1.85 -3.10
CA GLU A 43 4.56 -3.25 -3.30
C GLU A 43 3.10 -3.35 -3.73
N ILE A 44 2.23 -2.58 -3.12
CA ILE A 44 0.81 -2.59 -3.47
C ILE A 44 0.59 -2.06 -4.89
N PHE A 45 1.21 -0.93 -5.23
CA PHE A 45 1.02 -0.34 -6.55
C PHE A 45 1.56 -1.24 -7.66
N VAL A 46 2.72 -1.86 -7.46
CA VAL A 46 3.29 -2.81 -8.42
C VAL A 46 2.35 -4.01 -8.60
N THR A 47 1.74 -4.49 -7.52
CA THR A 47 0.77 -5.58 -7.59
C THR A 47 -0.44 -5.19 -8.43
N ILE A 48 -0.98 -3.99 -8.22
CA ILE A 48 -2.11 -3.49 -9.01
C ILE A 48 -1.72 -3.37 -10.49
N ALA A 49 -0.55 -2.79 -10.77
CA ALA A 49 -0.06 -2.62 -12.13
C ALA A 49 0.11 -3.96 -12.85
N SER A 50 0.47 -5.00 -12.10
CA SER A 50 0.73 -6.32 -12.69
C SER A 50 -0.53 -7.15 -12.92
N TYR A 51 -1.58 -6.98 -12.10
CA TYR A 51 -2.68 -7.94 -12.10
C TYR A 51 -4.06 -7.34 -12.34
N ALA A 52 -4.31 -6.09 -11.96
CA ALA A 52 -5.67 -5.57 -11.96
C ALA A 52 -6.30 -5.56 -13.35
N PHE A 53 -5.55 -5.17 -14.35
CA PHE A 53 -6.06 -4.98 -15.71
C PHE A 53 -5.38 -5.86 -16.75
N ASP A 54 -4.46 -6.73 -16.35
CA ASP A 54 -3.68 -7.55 -17.28
C ASP A 54 -4.58 -8.31 -18.27
N PRO A 55 -4.29 -8.25 -19.60
CA PRO A 55 -3.16 -7.60 -20.26
C PRO A 55 -3.36 -6.11 -20.57
N SER A 56 -4.48 -5.54 -20.21
CA SER A 56 -4.78 -4.12 -20.44
C SER A 56 -4.16 -3.24 -19.36
N VAL A 57 -4.38 -1.94 -19.50
CA VAL A 57 -3.99 -0.95 -18.50
C VAL A 57 -5.22 -0.15 -18.12
N GLY A 58 -5.37 0.16 -16.86
CA GLY A 58 -6.47 0.98 -16.39
C GLY A 58 -6.05 1.90 -15.24
N PRO A 59 -6.95 2.75 -14.79
CA PRO A 59 -6.64 3.73 -13.76
C PRO A 59 -6.65 3.12 -12.37
N ALA A 60 -5.80 3.66 -11.51
CA ALA A 60 -5.82 3.38 -10.08
C ALA A 60 -5.90 4.72 -9.34
N GLU A 61 -6.72 4.74 -8.30
CA GLU A 61 -6.83 5.91 -7.43
C GLU A 61 -6.15 5.61 -6.11
N VAL A 62 -5.38 6.56 -5.60
CA VAL A 62 -4.74 6.46 -4.30
C VAL A 62 -5.29 7.60 -3.44
N ARG A 63 -5.83 7.25 -2.28
CA ARG A 63 -6.33 8.21 -1.31
C ARG A 63 -5.46 8.17 -0.07
N CYS A 64 -5.17 9.34 0.49
CA CYS A 64 -4.27 9.43 1.63
C CYS A 64 -4.81 10.46 2.62
N GLU A 65 -4.88 10.07 3.89
CA GLU A 65 -5.34 10.94 4.95
C GLU A 65 -4.55 10.70 6.21
N VAL A 66 -4.13 11.78 6.88
CA VAL A 66 -3.51 11.67 8.19
C VAL A 66 -4.60 11.94 9.23
N MET A 67 -4.75 11.02 10.16
CA MET A 67 -5.76 11.09 11.20
C MET A 67 -5.11 11.23 12.57
N GLN A 68 -5.86 11.82 13.51
CA GLN A 68 -5.38 12.05 14.87
C GLN A 68 -5.99 11.03 15.84
N ASP A 69 -5.40 10.94 17.01
CA ASP A 69 -5.92 10.19 18.18
C ASP A 69 -6.13 8.70 17.91
N PRO A 70 -5.09 7.92 17.55
CA PRO A 70 -3.67 8.29 17.45
C PRO A 70 -3.30 8.87 16.10
N LEU A 71 -2.16 9.54 16.04
CA LEU A 71 -1.62 10.06 14.80
C LEU A 71 -1.22 8.91 13.88
N ARG A 72 -1.89 8.83 12.73
CA ARG A 72 -1.69 7.73 11.78
C ARG A 72 -2.03 8.18 10.38
N VAL A 73 -1.47 7.48 9.40
CA VAL A 73 -1.84 7.66 8.00
C VAL A 73 -2.71 6.49 7.57
N VAL A 74 -3.76 6.80 6.82
CA VAL A 74 -4.62 5.80 6.17
C VAL A 74 -4.48 6.02 4.67
N ILE A 75 -4.13 4.95 3.95
CA ILE A 75 -3.93 5.01 2.50
C ILE A 75 -4.81 3.95 1.87
N GLN A 76 -5.60 4.36 0.88
CA GLN A 76 -6.47 3.45 0.13
C GLN A 76 -6.05 3.40 -1.32
N PHE A 77 -6.06 2.19 -1.88
CA PHE A 77 -5.77 1.95 -3.29
C PHE A 77 -7.04 1.39 -3.92
N LEU A 78 -7.57 2.09 -4.91
CA LEU A 78 -8.82 1.72 -5.57
C LEU A 78 -8.56 1.50 -7.05
N ASP A 79 -9.07 0.38 -7.59
CA ASP A 79 -9.00 0.13 -9.02
C ASP A 79 -10.26 -0.62 -9.48
N GLY A 80 -10.61 -0.43 -10.74
CA GLY A 80 -11.77 -1.08 -11.35
C GLY A 80 -11.40 -2.35 -12.11
N GLY A 81 -10.27 -2.94 -11.82
CA GLY A 81 -9.86 -4.18 -12.44
C GLY A 81 -10.65 -5.39 -11.93
N ARG A 82 -10.22 -6.56 -12.34
CA ARG A 82 -10.88 -7.79 -11.90
C ARG A 82 -10.72 -7.95 -10.38
N PRO A 83 -11.68 -8.59 -9.73
CA PRO A 83 -11.58 -8.82 -8.29
C PRO A 83 -10.32 -9.62 -7.96
N PHE A 84 -9.53 -9.10 -7.03
CA PHE A 84 -8.30 -9.76 -6.62
C PHE A 84 -7.95 -9.31 -5.21
N ASP A 85 -8.01 -10.25 -4.25
CA ASP A 85 -7.64 -9.99 -2.86
C ASP A 85 -6.22 -10.48 -2.61
N PRO A 86 -5.24 -9.58 -2.57
CA PRO A 86 -3.86 -9.99 -2.33
C PRO A 86 -3.65 -10.54 -0.91
N LEU A 87 -4.56 -10.25 0.01
CA LEU A 87 -4.46 -10.71 1.40
C LEU A 87 -4.95 -12.15 1.58
N ALA A 88 -5.64 -12.70 0.59
CA ALA A 88 -6.17 -14.05 0.66
C ALA A 88 -5.09 -15.13 0.53
N LYS A 89 -3.90 -14.78 0.08
CA LYS A 89 -2.80 -15.75 -0.03
C LYS A 89 -2.27 -16.11 1.34
N GLU A 90 -1.94 -17.39 1.50
CA GLU A 90 -1.40 -17.89 2.75
C GLU A 90 -0.01 -17.35 3.00
N ASP A 91 0.21 -16.86 4.22
CA ASP A 91 1.52 -16.35 4.63
C ASP A 91 2.53 -17.46 4.83
N ALA A 92 2.06 -18.69 4.95
CA ALA A 92 2.90 -19.83 5.28
C ALA A 92 3.77 -20.33 4.13
N ASP A 93 3.52 -19.88 2.91
CA ASP A 93 4.32 -20.32 1.78
C ASP A 93 5.63 -19.55 1.71
N THR A 94 6.64 -20.10 2.38
CA THR A 94 7.97 -19.51 2.43
C THR A 94 8.97 -20.27 1.58
N SER A 95 8.48 -21.08 0.64
CA SER A 95 9.36 -21.78 -0.27
C SER A 95 10.19 -20.79 -1.10
N ALA A 96 11.33 -21.25 -1.60
CA ALA A 96 12.18 -20.39 -2.42
C ALA A 96 11.43 -19.88 -3.65
N ASP A 97 10.60 -20.73 -4.25
CA ASP A 97 9.81 -20.33 -5.41
C ASP A 97 8.83 -19.23 -5.08
N ALA A 98 8.16 -19.33 -3.95
CA ALA A 98 7.22 -18.30 -3.51
C ALA A 98 7.92 -16.99 -3.19
N LEU A 99 9.09 -17.05 -2.57
CA LEU A 99 9.85 -15.85 -2.22
C LEU A 99 10.36 -15.10 -3.45
N PHE A 100 10.65 -15.81 -4.53
CA PHE A 100 11.10 -15.18 -5.76
C PHE A 100 9.98 -14.91 -6.75
N SER A 101 8.78 -15.37 -6.46
CA SER A 101 7.62 -15.15 -7.30
C SER A 101 6.97 -13.82 -6.97
N ARG A 102 6.65 -13.04 -7.99
CA ARG A 102 5.88 -11.81 -7.79
C ARG A 102 4.44 -12.10 -7.36
N ASP A 103 3.97 -13.32 -7.61
CA ASP A 103 2.58 -13.67 -7.36
C ASP A 103 2.23 -13.86 -5.90
N GLY A 104 3.20 -13.98 -5.03
CA GLY A 104 2.81 -14.26 -3.74
C GLY A 104 3.58 -13.78 -2.69
N GLY A 105 4.15 -12.96 -3.15
CA GLY A 105 5.07 -12.96 -2.53
C GLY A 105 5.50 -12.29 -1.33
N LEU A 106 6.80 -12.09 -1.20
CA LEU A 106 7.40 -11.43 -0.07
C LEU A 106 6.84 -10.02 0.11
N GLY A 107 6.47 -9.36 -1.01
CA GLY A 107 5.96 -8.00 -0.95
C GLY A 107 4.71 -7.83 -0.10
N ILE A 108 3.70 -8.67 -0.30
CA ILE A 108 2.46 -8.58 0.49
C ILE A 108 2.72 -9.02 1.94
N LEU A 109 3.56 -10.00 2.14
CA LEU A 109 3.95 -10.39 3.50
C LEU A 109 4.61 -9.21 4.22
N LEU A 110 5.50 -8.50 3.55
CA LEU A 110 6.16 -7.32 4.11
C LEU A 110 5.15 -6.25 4.49
N VAL A 111 4.14 -6.02 3.65
CA VAL A 111 3.07 -5.06 3.95
C VAL A 111 2.33 -5.47 5.22
N LYS A 112 1.94 -6.74 5.34
CA LYS A 112 1.25 -7.24 6.53
C LYS A 112 2.10 -7.10 7.79
N GLU A 113 3.40 -7.36 7.68
CA GLU A 113 4.30 -7.32 8.83
C GLU A 113 4.63 -5.90 9.30
N THR A 114 4.63 -4.92 8.40
CA THR A 114 5.10 -3.57 8.73
C THR A 114 3.98 -2.57 8.92
N MET A 115 2.78 -2.82 8.39
CA MET A 115 1.65 -1.92 8.60
C MET A 115 0.88 -2.31 9.86
N ASP A 116 0.25 -1.32 10.50
CA ASP A 116 -0.56 -1.56 11.70
C ASP A 116 -1.93 -2.12 11.36
N GLY A 117 -2.43 -1.85 10.17
CA GLY A 117 -3.67 -2.42 9.70
C GLY A 117 -3.64 -2.58 8.19
N VAL A 118 -4.22 -3.68 7.70
CA VAL A 118 -4.37 -3.94 6.26
C VAL A 118 -5.72 -4.61 6.07
N SER A 119 -6.52 -4.11 5.13
CA SER A 119 -7.82 -4.69 4.82
C SER A 119 -8.13 -4.57 3.34
N TYR A 120 -9.02 -5.45 2.89
CA TYR A 120 -9.43 -5.48 1.49
C TYR A 120 -10.95 -5.61 1.41
N SER A 121 -11.54 -4.91 0.44
CA SER A 121 -12.94 -5.12 0.08
C SER A 121 -13.10 -4.97 -1.43
N TYR A 122 -14.22 -5.52 -1.95
CA TYR A 122 -14.60 -5.33 -3.33
C TYR A 122 -16.02 -4.76 -3.32
N GLU A 123 -16.15 -3.50 -3.72
CA GLU A 123 -17.42 -2.78 -3.61
C GLU A 123 -17.65 -1.93 -4.85
N ASN A 124 -18.85 -1.98 -5.38
CA ASN A 124 -19.27 -1.16 -6.53
C ASN A 124 -18.33 -1.32 -7.74
N GLY A 125 -17.87 -2.55 -7.97
CA GLY A 125 -16.98 -2.84 -9.09
C GLY A 125 -15.55 -2.43 -8.87
N LYS A 126 -15.16 -2.13 -7.64
CA LYS A 126 -13.79 -1.69 -7.34
C LYS A 126 -13.13 -2.54 -6.27
N ASN A 127 -11.88 -2.87 -6.50
CA ASN A 127 -10.99 -3.37 -5.48
C ASN A 127 -10.58 -2.19 -4.59
N ILE A 128 -10.67 -2.36 -3.27
CA ILE A 128 -10.27 -1.34 -2.31
C ILE A 128 -9.34 -1.98 -1.28
N LEU A 129 -8.07 -1.64 -1.35
CA LEU A 129 -7.09 -2.10 -0.38
C LEU A 129 -6.70 -0.93 0.51
N THR A 130 -6.84 -1.10 1.82
CA THR A 130 -6.58 -0.05 2.79
C THR A 130 -5.42 -0.47 3.69
N ILE A 131 -4.45 0.42 3.86
CA ILE A 131 -3.38 0.23 4.82
C ILE A 131 -3.39 1.38 5.82
N GLU A 132 -2.90 1.09 7.02
CA GLU A 132 -2.84 2.06 8.10
C GLU A 132 -1.52 1.91 8.84
N LYS A 133 -0.89 3.03 9.16
CA LYS A 133 0.37 3.02 9.89
C LYS A 133 0.40 4.18 10.88
N LYS A 134 0.72 3.88 12.13
CA LYS A 134 0.96 4.92 13.13
C LYS A 134 2.23 5.67 12.77
N LEU A 135 2.16 6.99 12.82
CA LEU A 135 3.28 7.83 12.42
C LEU A 135 4.29 8.03 13.54
N LYS A 136 3.83 7.90 14.79
CA LYS A 136 4.71 7.93 15.96
C LYS A 136 4.28 6.83 16.88
N ASP A 137 5.24 6.00 17.28
CA ASP A 137 4.98 4.99 18.28
C ASP A 137 5.48 5.48 19.65
N THR A 138 5.16 4.71 20.70
CA THR A 138 5.52 5.06 22.07
C THR A 138 7.04 5.14 22.28
N GLU A 139 7.77 4.27 21.62
CA GLU A 139 9.22 4.25 21.73
C GLU A 139 9.86 5.50 21.12
N GLU A 140 9.38 5.91 19.95
CA GLU A 140 9.85 7.14 19.31
C GLU A 140 9.53 8.35 20.17
N ALA A 141 8.39 8.37 20.83
CA ALA A 141 7.99 9.47 21.68
C ALA A 141 8.89 9.59 22.92
N CYS A 142 9.50 8.50 23.35
CA CYS A 142 10.37 8.48 24.51
C CYS A 142 11.82 8.90 24.19
N LEU A 143 12.13 9.00 22.96
CA LEU A 143 13.46 9.39 22.53
C LEU A 143 13.57 10.91 22.39
#